data_ce7e268d1db3c930ef7aae8a21891cce
#
_entry.id   ce7e268d1db3c930ef7aae8a21891cce
#
_cell.length_a   1.000
_cell.length_b   1.000
_cell.length_c   1.000
_cell.angle_alpha   90.00
_cell.angle_beta   90.00
_cell.angle_gamma   90.00
#
_symmetry.space_group_name_H-M   'P 1'
#
loop_
_entity.id
_entity.type
_entity.pdbx_description
1 polymer ?
#
loop_
_entity_poly.entity_id
_entity_poly.type
_entity_poly.pdbx_seq_one_letter_code
_entity_poly.pdbx_strand_id
1 'polypeptide(L)'
;VDRPVRVGNAVRPAGGDVVEGAVVLRPGGRIGAGEMGVLAAVGRRSVSVYPRPRVVVLSTGEELVEPGRPLGPGQIWESNSFMIAAAARDAGCEVHRHGFVGDDPRTVLDTLEGLLVRADIVITTGGVSMGAYDVVKEVLTREGTVEFTQVAMQPGKPQGFGAIGPDRTPIVTLPGNPVSAFVSFQIFVLP
;
A
#
# COMPACT_ATOMS: atom_id res chain seq x y z
N VAL A 1 -2.20 -50.75 25.46
CA VAL A 1 -0.80 -50.30 25.30
C VAL A 1 -0.01 -51.58 25.01
N ASP A 2 0.50 -51.71 23.79
CA ASP A 2 1.11 -52.96 23.28
C ASP A 2 2.56 -53.15 23.70
N ARG A 3 3.16 -52.18 24.43
CA ARG A 3 4.52 -52.25 24.96
C ARG A 3 4.68 -51.36 26.19
N PRO A 4 5.61 -51.72 27.11
CA PRO A 4 5.90 -50.90 28.30
C PRO A 4 6.47 -49.53 27.88
N VAL A 5 6.00 -48.48 28.48
CA VAL A 5 6.52 -47.11 28.31
C VAL A 5 7.35 -46.71 29.50
N ARG A 6 8.46 -46.01 29.27
CA ARG A 6 9.31 -45.49 30.34
C ARG A 6 8.60 -44.40 31.11
N VAL A 7 8.87 -44.32 32.42
CA VAL A 7 8.40 -43.20 33.25
C VAL A 7 8.85 -41.88 32.64
N GLY A 8 7.95 -40.91 32.51
CA GLY A 8 8.21 -39.62 31.87
C GLY A 8 8.06 -39.59 30.35
N ASN A 9 7.81 -40.74 29.68
CA ASN A 9 7.55 -40.75 28.26
C ASN A 9 6.21 -40.02 27.93
N ALA A 10 6.24 -39.13 26.96
CA ALA A 10 5.12 -38.25 26.57
C ALA A 10 4.67 -37.30 27.71
N VAL A 11 5.43 -37.13 28.77
CA VAL A 11 5.21 -36.11 29.79
C VAL A 11 6.11 -34.91 29.49
N ARG A 12 5.49 -33.76 29.28
CA ARG A 12 6.20 -32.51 28.99
C ARG A 12 6.54 -31.79 30.31
N PRO A 13 7.83 -31.68 30.67
CA PRO A 13 8.22 -30.95 31.89
C PRO A 13 7.99 -29.44 31.73
N ALA A 14 7.90 -28.74 32.87
CA ALA A 14 7.86 -27.28 32.86
C ALA A 14 9.15 -26.72 32.19
N GLY A 15 9.01 -25.76 31.31
CA GLY A 15 10.12 -25.20 30.54
C GLY A 15 10.62 -26.08 29.39
N GLY A 16 9.97 -27.24 29.10
CA GLY A 16 10.38 -28.13 28.02
C GLY A 16 10.27 -27.54 26.61
N ASP A 17 9.31 -26.64 26.39
CA ASP A 17 9.15 -25.95 25.13
C ASP A 17 9.73 -24.52 25.19
N VAL A 18 9.46 -23.78 26.27
CA VAL A 18 9.92 -22.42 26.48
C VAL A 18 10.28 -22.26 27.96
N VAL A 19 11.49 -21.88 28.24
CA VAL A 19 11.94 -21.58 29.63
C VAL A 19 11.52 -20.17 30.03
N GLU A 20 11.30 -19.96 31.33
CA GLU A 20 11.01 -18.65 31.88
C GLU A 20 12.12 -17.63 31.55
N GLY A 21 11.73 -16.43 31.09
CA GLY A 21 12.67 -15.39 30.67
C GLY A 21 13.17 -15.50 29.23
N ALA A 22 12.83 -16.57 28.49
CA ALA A 22 13.20 -16.67 27.07
C ALA A 22 12.49 -15.62 26.22
N VAL A 23 13.24 -15.02 25.30
CA VAL A 23 12.65 -14.12 24.29
C VAL A 23 12.00 -14.95 23.21
N VAL A 24 10.67 -14.96 23.17
CA VAL A 24 9.89 -15.73 22.19
C VAL A 24 9.60 -14.95 20.89
N LEU A 25 9.50 -13.62 20.97
CA LEU A 25 9.36 -12.73 19.81
C LEU A 25 10.24 -11.50 19.98
N ARG A 26 10.68 -10.92 18.88
CA ARG A 26 11.47 -9.69 18.86
C ARG A 26 10.70 -8.56 18.19
N PRO A 27 10.93 -7.27 18.56
CA PRO A 27 10.40 -6.13 17.85
C PRO A 27 10.77 -6.16 16.37
N GLY A 28 9.87 -5.63 15.51
CA GLY A 28 10.05 -5.58 14.06
C GLY A 28 9.65 -6.85 13.30
N GLY A 29 9.34 -7.94 14.01
CA GLY A 29 8.83 -9.16 13.38
C GLY A 29 7.36 -9.03 12.97
N ARG A 30 6.99 -9.66 11.85
CA ARG A 30 5.59 -9.79 11.45
C ARG A 30 4.90 -10.82 12.33
N ILE A 31 3.73 -10.48 12.87
CA ILE A 31 2.91 -11.42 13.64
C ILE A 31 1.96 -12.15 12.70
N GLY A 32 2.25 -13.43 12.48
CA GLY A 32 1.40 -14.36 11.73
C GLY A 32 0.75 -15.39 12.65
N ALA A 33 0.25 -16.48 12.07
CA ALA A 33 -0.44 -17.53 12.82
C ALA A 33 0.47 -18.24 13.84
N GLY A 34 1.74 -18.47 13.48
CA GLY A 34 2.73 -19.08 14.38
C GLY A 34 3.03 -18.23 15.60
N GLU A 35 3.29 -16.94 15.39
CA GLU A 35 3.55 -15.96 16.45
C GLU A 35 2.34 -15.80 17.38
N MET A 36 1.13 -15.78 16.82
CA MET A 36 -0.12 -15.77 17.61
C MET A 36 -0.23 -17.02 18.49
N GLY A 37 0.11 -18.19 17.96
CA GLY A 37 0.13 -19.45 18.71
C GLY A 37 1.14 -19.39 19.87
N VAL A 38 2.35 -18.89 19.63
CA VAL A 38 3.38 -18.73 20.67
C VAL A 38 2.93 -17.75 21.75
N LEU A 39 2.39 -16.58 21.37
CA LEU A 39 1.87 -15.59 22.32
C LEU A 39 0.78 -16.17 23.21
N ALA A 40 -0.15 -16.91 22.64
CA ALA A 40 -1.20 -17.60 23.39
C ALA A 40 -0.64 -18.66 24.34
N ALA A 41 0.33 -19.47 23.86
CA ALA A 41 0.94 -20.53 24.65
C ALA A 41 1.72 -20.01 25.88
N VAL A 42 2.32 -18.81 25.78
CA VAL A 42 3.01 -18.15 26.90
C VAL A 42 2.07 -17.21 27.70
N GLY A 43 0.77 -17.28 27.50
CA GLY A 43 -0.25 -16.52 28.26
C GLY A 43 -0.34 -15.03 27.95
N ARG A 44 0.16 -14.57 26.81
CA ARG A 44 0.06 -13.16 26.40
C ARG A 44 -1.27 -12.90 25.67
N ARG A 45 -2.15 -12.10 26.29
CA ARG A 45 -3.44 -11.71 25.73
C ARG A 45 -3.31 -10.67 24.62
N SER A 46 -2.35 -9.79 24.73
CA SER A 46 -2.15 -8.67 23.80
C SER A 46 -0.67 -8.27 23.73
N VAL A 47 -0.29 -7.72 22.59
CA VAL A 47 1.01 -7.11 22.35
C VAL A 47 0.83 -5.82 21.57
N SER A 48 1.72 -4.85 21.75
CA SER A 48 1.76 -3.63 20.96
C SER A 48 2.31 -3.93 19.56
N VAL A 49 1.61 -3.47 18.54
CA VAL A 49 2.01 -3.61 17.14
C VAL A 49 1.90 -2.27 16.42
N TYR A 50 2.63 -2.10 15.32
CA TYR A 50 2.39 -0.99 14.41
C TYR A 50 1.01 -1.15 13.73
N PRO A 51 0.25 -0.07 13.54
CA PRO A 51 -1.01 -0.14 12.80
C PRO A 51 -0.74 -0.52 11.34
N ARG A 52 -1.76 -1.03 10.66
CA ARG A 52 -1.70 -1.22 9.21
C ARG A 52 -1.63 0.13 8.52
N PRO A 53 -0.76 0.31 7.51
CA PRO A 53 -0.71 1.57 6.77
C PRO A 53 -2.05 1.87 6.10
N ARG A 54 -2.52 3.10 6.22
CA ARG A 54 -3.71 3.61 5.52
C ARG A 54 -3.27 4.14 4.17
N VAL A 55 -3.66 3.46 3.10
CA VAL A 55 -3.29 3.81 1.73
C VAL A 55 -4.50 4.41 1.02
N VAL A 56 -4.32 5.58 0.43
CA VAL A 56 -5.29 6.19 -0.47
C VAL A 56 -4.83 5.98 -1.90
N VAL A 57 -5.74 5.51 -2.76
CA VAL A 57 -5.49 5.30 -4.20
C VAL A 57 -6.42 6.18 -5.02
N LEU A 58 -5.83 6.94 -5.94
CA LEU A 58 -6.50 7.90 -6.81
C LEU A 58 -5.97 7.75 -8.24
N SER A 59 -6.87 7.74 -9.24
CA SER A 59 -6.49 7.85 -10.65
C SER A 59 -6.80 9.25 -11.18
N THR A 60 -6.07 9.70 -12.21
CA THR A 60 -6.33 10.96 -12.90
C THR A 60 -6.43 10.77 -14.41
N GLY A 61 -7.34 11.49 -15.03
CA GLY A 61 -7.59 11.49 -16.47
C GLY A 61 -9.03 11.84 -16.81
N GLU A 62 -9.23 12.78 -17.74
CA GLU A 62 -10.57 13.13 -18.23
C GLU A 62 -11.21 12.02 -19.07
N GLU A 63 -10.40 11.12 -19.61
CA GLU A 63 -10.85 9.97 -20.38
C GLU A 63 -11.47 8.86 -19.51
N LEU A 64 -11.30 8.93 -18.18
CA LEU A 64 -11.68 7.86 -17.26
C LEU A 64 -13.17 7.84 -16.96
N VAL A 65 -13.75 6.66 -17.00
CA VAL A 65 -15.16 6.40 -16.67
C VAL A 65 -15.24 5.24 -15.68
N GLU A 66 -16.12 5.35 -14.69
CA GLU A 66 -16.35 4.26 -13.74
C GLU A 66 -16.83 3.00 -14.47
N PRO A 67 -16.27 1.80 -14.17
CA PRO A 67 -16.71 0.55 -14.77
C PRO A 67 -18.22 0.31 -14.65
N GLY A 68 -18.82 -0.21 -15.72
CA GLY A 68 -20.26 -0.44 -15.81
C GLY A 68 -21.06 0.73 -16.40
N ARG A 69 -20.48 1.90 -16.60
CA ARG A 69 -21.10 2.99 -17.33
C ARG A 69 -20.78 2.93 -18.82
N PRO A 70 -21.66 3.39 -19.72
CA PRO A 70 -21.36 3.49 -21.15
C PRO A 70 -20.17 4.42 -21.41
N LEU A 71 -19.33 4.05 -22.39
CA LEU A 71 -18.22 4.88 -22.83
C LEU A 71 -18.67 5.85 -23.93
N GLY A 72 -18.29 7.11 -23.81
CA GLY A 72 -18.30 8.09 -24.90
C GLY A 72 -17.06 7.99 -25.79
N PRO A 73 -17.00 8.79 -26.86
CA PRO A 73 -15.81 8.88 -27.71
C PRO A 73 -14.57 9.29 -26.91
N GLY A 74 -13.46 8.57 -27.09
CA GLY A 74 -12.19 8.84 -26.43
C GLY A 74 -12.12 8.43 -24.96
N GLN A 75 -13.17 7.83 -24.40
CA GLN A 75 -13.20 7.39 -23.00
C GLN A 75 -12.77 5.93 -22.83
N ILE A 76 -12.24 5.63 -21.67
CA ILE A 76 -11.87 4.28 -21.23
C ILE A 76 -12.38 4.02 -19.81
N TRP A 77 -12.59 2.75 -19.46
CA TRP A 77 -12.91 2.41 -18.07
C TRP A 77 -11.69 2.52 -17.17
N GLU A 78 -11.91 3.18 -16.04
CA GLU A 78 -10.90 3.26 -14.99
C GLU A 78 -10.64 1.87 -14.39
N SER A 79 -9.39 1.43 -14.37
CA SER A 79 -9.00 0.12 -13.87
C SER A 79 -7.86 0.18 -12.86
N ASN A 80 -7.04 1.23 -12.92
CA ASN A 80 -5.82 1.31 -12.14
C ASN A 80 -6.09 1.41 -10.64
N SER A 81 -7.03 2.26 -10.23
CA SER A 81 -7.33 2.39 -8.80
C SER A 81 -7.89 1.11 -8.20
N PHE A 82 -8.65 0.33 -8.96
CA PHE A 82 -9.11 -0.99 -8.52
C PHE A 82 -7.96 -1.96 -8.34
N MET A 83 -7.09 -2.06 -9.34
CA MET A 83 -5.94 -2.97 -9.34
C MET A 83 -4.94 -2.63 -8.23
N ILE A 84 -4.56 -1.36 -8.11
CA ILE A 84 -3.61 -0.90 -7.09
C ILE A 84 -4.22 -1.01 -5.68
N ALA A 85 -5.50 -0.69 -5.52
CA ALA A 85 -6.18 -0.87 -4.24
C ALA A 85 -6.25 -2.35 -3.81
N ALA A 86 -6.47 -3.27 -4.75
CA ALA A 86 -6.43 -4.71 -4.48
C ALA A 86 -5.00 -5.13 -4.06
N ALA A 87 -3.98 -4.74 -4.82
CA ALA A 87 -2.59 -5.08 -4.52
C ALA A 87 -2.14 -4.53 -3.14
N ALA A 88 -2.54 -3.32 -2.77
CA ALA A 88 -2.24 -2.75 -1.46
C ALA A 88 -2.97 -3.50 -0.31
N ARG A 89 -4.21 -3.97 -0.53
CA ARG A 89 -4.91 -4.83 0.44
C ARG A 89 -4.20 -6.17 0.61
N ASP A 90 -3.77 -6.80 -0.47
CA ASP A 90 -3.01 -8.05 -0.43
C ASP A 90 -1.68 -7.87 0.32
N ALA A 91 -1.08 -6.68 0.26
CA ALA A 91 0.08 -6.30 1.07
C ALA A 91 -0.24 -6.08 2.56
N GLY A 92 -1.52 -6.12 2.94
CA GLY A 92 -1.99 -5.99 4.33
C GLY A 92 -2.31 -4.56 4.75
N CYS A 93 -2.43 -3.61 3.81
CA CYS A 93 -2.80 -2.22 4.09
C CYS A 93 -4.31 -2.05 4.30
N GLU A 94 -4.69 -1.00 5.02
CA GLU A 94 -6.05 -0.46 5.01
C GLU A 94 -6.17 0.52 3.84
N VAL A 95 -7.09 0.23 2.88
CA VAL A 95 -7.10 0.95 1.60
C VAL A 95 -8.40 1.68 1.36
N HIS A 96 -8.30 2.97 1.11
CA HIS A 96 -9.37 3.81 0.60
C HIS A 96 -9.15 4.09 -0.91
N ARG A 97 -9.98 3.50 -1.77
CA ARG A 97 -10.05 3.85 -3.18
C ARG A 97 -10.93 5.09 -3.35
N HIS A 98 -10.34 6.20 -3.75
CA HIS A 98 -11.11 7.41 -4.07
C HIS A 98 -11.78 7.30 -5.46
N GLY A 99 -11.18 6.54 -6.39
CA GLY A 99 -11.62 6.46 -7.78
C GLY A 99 -10.74 7.32 -8.67
N PHE A 100 -11.36 8.23 -9.43
CA PHE A 100 -10.62 9.13 -10.31
C PHE A 100 -11.11 10.58 -10.19
N VAL A 101 -10.26 11.52 -10.60
CA VAL A 101 -10.55 12.94 -10.78
C VAL A 101 -10.16 13.38 -12.19
N GLY A 102 -10.83 14.39 -12.70
CA GLY A 102 -10.46 15.03 -13.96
C GLY A 102 -9.16 15.84 -13.85
N ASP A 103 -8.74 16.40 -14.98
CA ASP A 103 -7.46 17.11 -15.13
C ASP A 103 -7.56 18.61 -14.78
N ASP A 104 -8.43 19.01 -13.85
CA ASP A 104 -8.46 20.37 -13.31
C ASP A 104 -7.53 20.49 -12.11
N PRO A 105 -6.51 21.37 -12.15
CA PRO A 105 -5.49 21.48 -11.09
C PRO A 105 -6.06 21.76 -9.71
N ARG A 106 -7.11 22.58 -9.60
CA ARG A 106 -7.74 22.91 -8.31
C ARG A 106 -8.46 21.70 -7.73
N THR A 107 -9.24 21.02 -8.57
CA THR A 107 -9.97 19.82 -8.17
C THR A 107 -9.01 18.71 -7.69
N VAL A 108 -7.88 18.54 -8.39
CA VAL A 108 -6.84 17.58 -7.97
C VAL A 108 -6.24 17.96 -6.62
N LEU A 109 -5.89 19.23 -6.43
CA LEU A 109 -5.30 19.72 -5.18
C LEU A 109 -6.28 19.57 -4.01
N ASP A 110 -7.50 20.11 -4.15
CA ASP A 110 -8.54 20.05 -3.11
C ASP A 110 -8.86 18.59 -2.72
N THR A 111 -8.89 17.70 -3.72
CA THR A 111 -9.10 16.26 -3.49
C THR A 111 -7.94 15.66 -2.70
N LEU A 112 -6.71 15.92 -3.10
CA LEU A 112 -5.53 15.41 -2.39
C LEU A 112 -5.51 15.91 -0.95
N GLU A 113 -5.71 17.20 -0.70
CA GLU A 113 -5.77 17.77 0.64
C GLU A 113 -6.85 17.10 1.52
N GLY A 114 -8.04 16.90 0.97
CA GLY A 114 -9.14 16.22 1.66
C GLY A 114 -8.85 14.74 2.00
N LEU A 115 -7.96 14.10 1.24
CA LEU A 115 -7.58 12.69 1.44
C LEU A 115 -6.44 12.52 2.45
N LEU A 116 -5.59 13.52 2.67
CA LEU A 116 -4.43 13.45 3.57
C LEU A 116 -4.81 13.10 5.02
N VAL A 117 -5.94 13.58 5.50
CA VAL A 117 -6.41 13.32 6.88
C VAL A 117 -6.52 11.82 7.20
N ARG A 118 -6.73 11.00 6.19
CA ARG A 118 -6.93 9.55 6.32
C ARG A 118 -5.85 8.70 5.69
N ALA A 119 -4.75 9.30 5.23
CA ALA A 119 -3.69 8.63 4.50
C ALA A 119 -2.37 8.63 5.27
N ASP A 120 -1.73 7.47 5.36
CA ASP A 120 -0.32 7.36 5.73
C ASP A 120 0.56 7.34 4.47
N ILE A 121 -0.04 7.00 3.31
CA ILE A 121 0.57 7.10 1.98
C ILE A 121 -0.52 7.33 0.93
N VAL A 122 -0.23 8.18 -0.05
CA VAL A 122 -1.08 8.42 -1.23
C VAL A 122 -0.43 7.81 -2.46
N ILE A 123 -1.21 7.08 -3.25
CA ILE A 123 -0.78 6.53 -4.53
C ILE A 123 -1.68 7.14 -5.61
N THR A 124 -1.06 7.82 -6.58
CA THR A 124 -1.78 8.27 -7.78
C THR A 124 -1.37 7.45 -9.00
N THR A 125 -2.29 7.28 -9.95
CA THR A 125 -1.98 6.69 -11.25
C THR A 125 -2.47 7.61 -12.37
N GLY A 126 -1.71 7.69 -13.45
CA GLY A 126 -1.90 8.70 -14.47
C GLY A 126 -1.20 10.02 -14.12
N GLY A 127 -1.27 10.98 -15.00
CA GLY A 127 -0.74 12.28 -14.74
C GLY A 127 0.81 12.38 -14.62
N VAL A 128 1.59 11.40 -15.07
CA VAL A 128 3.08 11.38 -15.01
C VAL A 128 3.75 11.19 -16.37
N SER A 129 2.99 11.34 -17.44
CA SER A 129 3.48 11.22 -18.81
C SER A 129 4.41 12.39 -19.20
N MET A 130 5.10 12.26 -20.33
CA MET A 130 5.92 13.32 -20.91
C MET A 130 5.09 14.44 -21.58
N GLY A 131 3.75 14.38 -21.50
CA GLY A 131 2.84 15.38 -22.04
C GLY A 131 2.95 16.73 -21.30
N ALA A 132 2.80 17.82 -22.05
CA ALA A 132 2.84 19.19 -21.52
C ALA A 132 1.62 19.55 -20.63
N TYR A 133 0.68 18.64 -20.45
CA TYR A 133 -0.59 18.85 -19.75
C TYR A 133 -0.79 17.85 -18.60
N ASP A 134 0.29 17.49 -17.92
CA ASP A 134 0.22 16.56 -16.82
C ASP A 134 -0.12 17.29 -15.52
N VAL A 135 -1.40 17.36 -15.21
CA VAL A 135 -1.95 18.14 -14.09
C VAL A 135 -1.42 17.70 -12.76
N VAL A 136 -1.27 16.40 -12.53
CA VAL A 136 -0.71 15.89 -11.26
C VAL A 136 0.72 16.36 -11.09
N LYS A 137 1.51 16.27 -12.17
CA LYS A 137 2.88 16.74 -12.17
C LYS A 137 2.97 18.24 -11.93
N GLU A 138 2.11 19.04 -12.57
CA GLU A 138 2.06 20.50 -12.35
C GLU A 138 1.74 20.83 -10.89
N VAL A 139 0.65 20.27 -10.36
CA VAL A 139 0.19 20.51 -8.99
C VAL A 139 1.27 20.12 -7.98
N LEU A 140 1.80 18.91 -8.07
CA LEU A 140 2.77 18.39 -7.09
C LEU A 140 4.17 19.01 -7.22
N THR A 141 4.55 19.49 -8.41
CA THR A 141 5.79 20.27 -8.58
C THR A 141 5.69 21.66 -7.96
N ARG A 142 4.51 22.28 -8.02
CA ARG A 142 4.27 23.60 -7.39
C ARG A 142 4.31 23.52 -5.87
N GLU A 143 3.82 22.45 -5.28
CA GLU A 143 3.92 22.17 -3.83
C GLU A 143 5.36 21.83 -3.39
N GLY A 144 6.28 21.68 -4.32
CA GLY A 144 7.73 21.72 -4.11
C GLY A 144 8.37 20.50 -3.45
N THR A 145 7.63 19.39 -3.29
CA THR A 145 8.11 18.24 -2.52
C THR A 145 8.11 16.92 -3.30
N VAL A 146 7.62 16.90 -4.55
CA VAL A 146 7.54 15.70 -5.38
C VAL A 146 8.51 15.79 -6.53
N GLU A 147 9.43 14.83 -6.59
CA GLU A 147 10.39 14.65 -7.68
C GLU A 147 9.81 13.69 -8.72
N PHE A 148 9.85 14.11 -9.98
CA PHE A 148 9.47 13.31 -11.13
C PHE A 148 10.71 12.89 -11.90
N THR A 149 10.88 11.60 -12.10
CA THR A 149 12.07 11.03 -12.73
C THR A 149 11.73 9.96 -13.76
N GLN A 150 12.69 9.63 -14.58
CA GLN A 150 12.64 8.50 -15.51
C GLN A 150 13.58 7.41 -15.05
N VAL A 151 13.03 6.27 -14.67
CA VAL A 151 13.83 5.11 -14.30
C VAL A 151 14.16 4.24 -15.51
N ALA A 152 15.30 3.54 -15.47
CA ALA A 152 15.75 2.68 -16.55
C ALA A 152 15.02 1.34 -16.56
N MET A 153 13.68 1.38 -16.72
CA MET A 153 12.85 0.19 -16.81
C MET A 153 11.79 0.31 -17.92
N GLN A 154 11.33 -0.83 -18.41
CA GLN A 154 10.29 -0.94 -19.41
C GLN A 154 9.45 -2.21 -19.11
N PRO A 155 8.14 -2.06 -18.84
CA PRO A 155 7.36 -0.83 -18.73
C PRO A 155 7.60 -0.07 -17.43
N GLY A 156 7.06 1.16 -17.31
CA GLY A 156 7.08 1.92 -16.04
C GLY A 156 8.19 2.96 -15.94
N LYS A 157 8.65 3.53 -17.08
CA LYS A 157 9.73 4.51 -17.11
C LYS A 157 9.47 5.79 -16.30
N PRO A 158 8.31 6.50 -16.43
CA PRO A 158 8.04 7.70 -15.63
C PRO A 158 7.56 7.33 -14.24
N GLN A 159 8.14 7.96 -13.22
CA GLN A 159 7.79 7.79 -11.80
C GLN A 159 7.80 9.14 -11.11
N GLY A 160 7.02 9.28 -10.04
CA GLY A 160 7.11 10.42 -9.15
C GLY A 160 7.07 9.96 -7.68
N PHE A 161 7.86 10.60 -6.86
CA PHE A 161 7.93 10.30 -5.43
C PHE A 161 8.20 11.56 -4.63
N GLY A 162 7.54 11.70 -3.48
CA GLY A 162 7.74 12.83 -2.60
C GLY A 162 6.83 12.78 -1.37
N ALA A 163 6.53 13.96 -0.85
CA ALA A 163 5.64 14.13 0.29
C ALA A 163 4.76 15.36 0.09
N ILE A 164 3.52 15.29 0.56
CA ILE A 164 2.54 16.38 0.46
C ILE A 164 1.89 16.69 1.81
N GLY A 165 1.38 17.92 1.91
CA GLY A 165 0.71 18.41 3.10
C GLY A 165 1.63 18.69 4.29
N PRO A 166 1.05 19.23 5.39
CA PRO A 166 1.81 19.65 6.57
C PRO A 166 2.50 18.50 7.29
N ASP A 167 1.89 17.30 7.28
CA ASP A 167 2.43 16.10 7.93
C ASP A 167 3.43 15.36 7.03
N ARG A 168 3.76 15.92 5.85
CA ARG A 168 4.66 15.31 4.86
C ARG A 168 4.28 13.88 4.50
N THR A 169 2.97 13.66 4.25
CA THR A 169 2.45 12.36 3.83
C THR A 169 3.13 11.90 2.54
N PRO A 170 3.77 10.72 2.52
CA PRO A 170 4.37 10.18 1.31
C PRO A 170 3.36 10.07 0.18
N ILE A 171 3.79 10.46 -1.02
CA ILE A 171 3.02 10.29 -2.25
C ILE A 171 3.88 9.60 -3.31
N VAL A 172 3.29 8.62 -3.97
CA VAL A 172 3.90 7.93 -5.11
C VAL A 172 2.98 8.10 -6.31
N THR A 173 3.53 8.58 -7.41
CA THR A 173 2.80 8.73 -8.67
C THR A 173 3.25 7.68 -9.66
N LEU A 174 2.32 6.84 -10.10
CA LEU A 174 2.56 5.71 -10.97
C LEU A 174 2.08 6.01 -12.40
N PRO A 175 2.66 5.36 -13.42
CA PRO A 175 2.22 5.53 -14.82
C PRO A 175 0.73 5.23 -15.02
N GLY A 176 0.11 5.87 -16.02
CA GLY A 176 -1.30 5.63 -16.39
C GLY A 176 -1.54 4.27 -17.07
N ASN A 177 -0.54 3.70 -17.76
CA ASN A 177 -0.69 2.35 -18.33
C ASN A 177 -0.81 1.30 -17.22
N PRO A 178 -1.83 0.43 -17.23
CA PRO A 178 -2.10 -0.52 -16.14
C PRO A 178 -0.92 -1.46 -15.82
N VAL A 179 -0.27 -2.02 -16.84
CA VAL A 179 0.88 -2.91 -16.64
C VAL A 179 2.04 -2.13 -16.02
N SER A 180 2.29 -0.92 -16.48
CA SER A 180 3.33 -0.04 -15.94
C SER A 180 3.03 0.33 -14.48
N ALA A 181 1.79 0.68 -14.16
CA ALA A 181 1.35 1.00 -12.80
C ALA A 181 1.55 -0.18 -11.86
N PHE A 182 1.12 -1.38 -12.27
CA PHE A 182 1.26 -2.57 -11.45
C PHE A 182 2.70 -2.99 -11.21
N VAL A 183 3.53 -3.02 -12.25
CA VAL A 183 4.96 -3.33 -12.12
C VAL A 183 5.66 -2.30 -11.24
N SER A 184 5.37 -1.01 -11.42
CA SER A 184 5.93 0.05 -10.58
C SER A 184 5.49 -0.07 -9.13
N PHE A 185 4.24 -0.43 -8.86
CA PHE A 185 3.75 -0.72 -7.52
C PHE A 185 4.56 -1.85 -6.86
N GLN A 186 4.78 -2.96 -7.56
CA GLN A 186 5.54 -4.11 -7.05
C GLN A 186 6.99 -3.78 -6.72
N ILE A 187 7.61 -2.85 -7.46
CA ILE A 187 9.04 -2.54 -7.32
C ILE A 187 9.28 -1.38 -6.35
N PHE A 188 8.44 -0.36 -6.34
CA PHE A 188 8.71 0.90 -5.63
C PHE A 188 7.78 1.18 -4.45
N VAL A 189 6.62 0.52 -4.38
CA VAL A 189 5.65 0.77 -3.31
C VAL A 189 5.58 -0.38 -2.32
N LEU A 190 5.57 -1.61 -2.82
CA LEU A 190 5.38 -2.82 -1.98
C LEU A 190 6.54 -3.10 -1.02
N PRO A 191 7.83 -2.90 -1.36
CA PRO A 191 8.94 -3.15 -0.43
C PRO A 191 8.97 -2.23 0.77
#